data_fdc6b1bd7dd922045ec7b3edb8976d42
#
_entry.id   fdc6b1bd7dd922045ec7b3edb8976d42
#
_cell.length_a   1.000
_cell.length_b   1.000
_cell.length_c   1.000
_cell.angle_alpha   90.00
_cell.angle_beta   90.00
_cell.angle_gamma   90.00
#
_symmetry.space_group_name_H-M   'P 1'
#
loop_
_entity.id
_entity.type
_entity.pdbx_description
1 polymer ?
#
loop_
_entity_poly.entity_id
_entity_poly.type
_entity_poly.pdbx_seq_one_letter_code
_entity_poly.pdbx_strand_id
1 'polypeptide(L)'
;IDNYPLKLIIAGEFYEKKETYMQMIDDYKINDKIIICDKYIPDEEVKNFFNLADMVVQPYKSATQSGVTQVAYHFEKPMLVTDVGGLREIVPDGKVGYVVEPQSTKIADAICDFYDNDRLDFFENNIVEEKKKYEWSKMTATIKELYSDVSK
;
A
#
# COMPACT_ATOMS: atom_id res chain seq x y z
N ILE A 1 4.64 -14.55 -12.05
CA ILE A 1 3.28 -14.34 -11.48
C ILE A 1 2.28 -15.38 -12.00
N ASP A 2 2.50 -15.99 -13.16
CA ASP A 2 1.55 -16.97 -13.73
C ASP A 2 1.34 -18.22 -12.85
N ASN A 3 2.28 -18.53 -12.00
CA ASN A 3 2.24 -19.68 -11.11
C ASN A 3 1.45 -19.44 -9.81
N TYR A 4 0.99 -18.21 -9.55
CA TYR A 4 0.27 -17.87 -8.32
C TYR A 4 -1.22 -17.66 -8.59
N PRO A 5 -2.10 -18.15 -7.72
CA PRO A 5 -3.55 -17.91 -7.80
C PRO A 5 -3.91 -16.48 -7.34
N LEU A 6 -3.22 -15.46 -7.85
CA LEU A 6 -3.40 -14.08 -7.44
C LEU A 6 -4.60 -13.43 -8.10
N LYS A 7 -5.23 -12.51 -7.37
CA LYS A 7 -6.21 -11.55 -7.88
C LYS A 7 -5.72 -10.14 -7.55
N LEU A 8 -5.72 -9.27 -8.55
CA LEU A 8 -5.49 -7.84 -8.36
C LEU A 8 -6.86 -7.14 -8.28
N ILE A 9 -7.11 -6.44 -7.19
CA ILE A 9 -8.28 -5.58 -7.04
C ILE A 9 -7.82 -4.14 -7.27
N ILE A 10 -8.43 -3.48 -8.26
CA ILE A 10 -8.26 -2.06 -8.54
C ILE A 10 -9.54 -1.36 -8.10
N ALA A 11 -9.46 -0.55 -7.04
CA ALA A 11 -10.60 0.14 -6.46
C ALA A 11 -10.38 1.66 -6.49
N GLY A 12 -11.34 2.39 -7.07
CA GLY A 12 -11.29 3.83 -7.25
C GLY A 12 -11.63 4.24 -8.68
N GLU A 13 -11.76 5.53 -8.90
CA GLU A 13 -12.09 6.11 -10.20
C GLU A 13 -10.84 6.23 -11.08
N PHE A 14 -10.99 6.03 -12.37
CA PHE A 14 -9.92 6.28 -13.34
C PHE A 14 -9.80 7.80 -13.61
N TYR A 15 -8.59 8.33 -13.42
CA TYR A 15 -8.27 9.71 -13.80
C TYR A 15 -7.83 9.83 -15.27
N GLU A 16 -7.44 8.72 -15.88
CA GLU A 16 -7.04 8.63 -17.29
C GLU A 16 -8.05 7.78 -18.06
N LYS A 17 -7.85 7.66 -19.39
CA LYS A 17 -8.72 6.87 -20.25
C LYS A 17 -8.71 5.39 -19.86
N LYS A 18 -9.81 4.91 -19.30
CA LYS A 18 -9.99 3.52 -18.86
C LYS A 18 -9.71 2.51 -19.97
N GLU A 19 -10.08 2.85 -21.22
CA GLU A 19 -9.94 1.99 -22.38
C GLU A 19 -8.48 1.54 -22.58
N THR A 20 -7.51 2.40 -22.27
CA THR A 20 -6.07 2.07 -22.34
C THR A 20 -5.71 0.92 -21.40
N TYR A 21 -6.24 0.96 -20.19
CA TYR A 21 -6.01 -0.10 -19.21
C TYR A 21 -6.72 -1.39 -19.56
N MET A 22 -7.95 -1.30 -20.06
CA MET A 22 -8.72 -2.46 -20.50
C MET A 22 -8.02 -3.16 -21.67
N GLN A 23 -7.52 -2.39 -22.66
CA GLN A 23 -6.75 -2.95 -23.77
C GLN A 23 -5.49 -3.67 -23.29
N MET A 24 -4.76 -3.09 -22.34
CA MET A 24 -3.56 -3.71 -21.76
C MET A 24 -3.91 -5.05 -21.06
N ILE A 25 -4.99 -5.09 -20.30
CA ILE A 25 -5.47 -6.31 -19.62
C ILE A 25 -5.81 -7.40 -20.63
N ASP A 26 -6.46 -7.04 -21.74
CA ASP A 26 -6.81 -7.96 -22.83
C ASP A 26 -5.56 -8.46 -23.56
N ASP A 27 -4.62 -7.57 -23.87
CA ASP A 27 -3.37 -7.91 -24.57
C ASP A 27 -2.53 -8.90 -23.76
N TYR A 28 -2.49 -8.74 -22.43
CA TYR A 28 -1.80 -9.67 -21.51
C TYR A 28 -2.64 -10.91 -21.15
N LYS A 29 -3.92 -10.96 -21.55
CA LYS A 29 -4.84 -12.09 -21.27
C LYS A 29 -4.99 -12.40 -19.78
N ILE A 30 -5.08 -11.35 -18.95
CA ILE A 30 -5.16 -11.43 -17.49
C ILE A 30 -6.52 -10.99 -16.93
N ASN A 31 -7.56 -10.96 -17.76
CA ASN A 31 -8.91 -10.55 -17.37
C ASN A 31 -9.45 -11.33 -16.17
N ASP A 32 -9.16 -12.62 -16.12
CA ASP A 32 -9.56 -13.50 -15.04
C ASP A 32 -8.82 -13.22 -13.72
N LYS A 33 -7.70 -12.51 -13.76
CA LYS A 33 -6.87 -12.16 -12.59
C LYS A 33 -7.15 -10.78 -12.02
N ILE A 34 -7.94 -9.95 -12.70
CA ILE A 34 -8.18 -8.56 -12.32
C ILE A 34 -9.64 -8.31 -11.99
N ILE A 35 -9.89 -7.64 -10.87
CA ILE A 35 -11.21 -7.17 -10.45
C ILE A 35 -11.16 -5.64 -10.42
N ILE A 36 -11.98 -4.98 -11.24
CA ILE A 36 -12.04 -3.51 -11.32
C ILE A 36 -13.32 -3.02 -10.66
N CYS A 37 -13.15 -2.19 -9.63
CA CYS A 37 -14.22 -1.46 -8.95
C CYS A 37 -14.10 0.03 -9.32
N ASP A 38 -14.48 0.38 -10.55
CA ASP A 38 -14.40 1.73 -11.12
C ASP A 38 -15.57 2.59 -10.62
N LYS A 39 -15.46 3.02 -9.39
CA LYS A 39 -16.40 3.95 -8.74
C LYS A 39 -15.72 4.60 -7.55
N TYR A 40 -16.27 5.73 -7.10
CA TYR A 40 -15.94 6.26 -5.78
C TYR A 40 -16.21 5.18 -4.71
N ILE A 41 -15.26 4.98 -3.82
CA ILE A 41 -15.38 4.02 -2.71
C ILE A 41 -15.76 4.80 -1.44
N PRO A 42 -16.97 4.64 -0.93
CA PRO A 42 -17.38 5.25 0.34
C PRO A 42 -16.53 4.75 1.51
N ASP A 43 -16.33 5.59 2.53
CA ASP A 43 -15.48 5.27 3.69
C ASP A 43 -15.90 3.98 4.39
N GLU A 44 -17.20 3.71 4.47
CA GLU A 44 -17.75 2.47 5.04
C GLU A 44 -17.42 1.21 4.22
N GLU A 45 -17.15 1.33 2.92
CA GLU A 45 -16.75 0.22 2.04
C GLU A 45 -15.24 -0.01 2.05
N VAL A 46 -14.40 1.00 2.36
CA VAL A 46 -12.93 0.93 2.33
C VAL A 46 -12.41 -0.28 3.14
N LYS A 47 -12.97 -0.51 4.32
CA LYS A 47 -12.60 -1.65 5.18
C LYS A 47 -12.71 -3.00 4.49
N ASN A 48 -13.65 -3.16 3.54
CA ASN A 48 -13.86 -4.44 2.87
C ASN A 48 -12.69 -4.76 1.95
N PHE A 49 -12.15 -3.76 1.23
CA PHE A 49 -11.00 -3.92 0.36
C PHE A 49 -9.73 -4.24 1.15
N PHE A 50 -9.47 -3.49 2.22
CA PHE A 50 -8.27 -3.71 3.03
C PHE A 50 -8.32 -5.05 3.79
N ASN A 51 -9.47 -5.45 4.35
CA ASN A 51 -9.60 -6.74 5.03
C ASN A 51 -9.47 -7.93 4.07
N LEU A 52 -9.85 -7.77 2.80
CA LEU A 52 -9.72 -8.81 1.79
C LEU A 52 -8.30 -8.95 1.25
N ALA A 53 -7.51 -7.87 1.27
CA ALA A 53 -6.19 -7.83 0.69
C ALA A 53 -5.14 -8.52 1.59
N ASP A 54 -4.21 -9.26 1.00
CA ASP A 54 -2.99 -9.72 1.65
C ASP A 54 -1.93 -8.61 1.67
N MET A 55 -1.91 -7.75 0.64
CA MET A 55 -0.94 -6.66 0.47
C MET A 55 -1.56 -5.48 -0.26
N VAL A 56 -1.20 -4.27 0.13
CA VAL A 56 -1.56 -3.02 -0.55
C VAL A 56 -0.42 -2.59 -1.46
N VAL A 57 -0.68 -2.48 -2.76
CA VAL A 57 0.33 -2.13 -3.77
C VAL A 57 0.10 -0.72 -4.27
N GLN A 58 1.12 0.14 -4.16
CA GLN A 58 1.10 1.55 -4.56
C GLN A 58 2.23 1.84 -5.55
N PRO A 59 2.05 1.48 -6.85
CA PRO A 59 3.10 1.56 -7.87
C PRO A 59 3.19 2.98 -8.47
N TYR A 60 3.34 3.99 -7.63
CA TYR A 60 3.36 5.38 -8.07
C TYR A 60 4.60 5.68 -8.91
N LYS A 61 4.44 6.48 -9.96
CA LYS A 61 5.54 7.06 -10.74
C LYS A 61 6.11 8.31 -10.07
N SER A 62 5.27 9.03 -9.33
CA SER A 62 5.65 10.17 -8.50
C SER A 62 4.63 10.34 -7.39
N ALA A 63 5.08 10.71 -6.22
CA ALA A 63 4.23 11.04 -5.08
C ALA A 63 5.02 11.94 -4.12
N THR A 64 4.33 12.74 -3.32
CA THR A 64 4.93 13.38 -2.13
C THR A 64 4.71 12.52 -0.91
N GLN A 65 3.46 12.16 -0.65
CA GLN A 65 3.00 11.26 0.40
C GLN A 65 1.75 10.52 -0.10
N SER A 66 1.29 9.52 0.64
CA SER A 66 0.05 8.81 0.32
C SER A 66 -0.79 8.58 1.58
N GLY A 67 -2.04 9.02 1.55
CA GLY A 67 -3.02 8.69 2.58
C GLY A 67 -3.32 7.20 2.67
N VAL A 68 -3.16 6.48 1.56
CA VAL A 68 -3.38 5.02 1.50
C VAL A 68 -2.42 4.26 2.42
N THR A 69 -1.19 4.75 2.63
CA THR A 69 -0.23 4.15 3.57
C THR A 69 -0.75 4.21 5.01
N GLN A 70 -1.40 5.31 5.41
CA GLN A 70 -1.97 5.45 6.76
C GLN A 70 -3.17 4.51 6.95
N VAL A 71 -3.98 4.34 5.91
CA VAL A 71 -5.10 3.39 5.92
C VAL A 71 -4.56 1.96 5.98
N ALA A 72 -3.49 1.63 5.25
CA ALA A 72 -2.85 0.31 5.31
C ALA A 72 -2.31 0.01 6.72
N TYR A 73 -1.68 0.98 7.39
CA TYR A 73 -1.29 0.84 8.80
C TYR A 73 -2.48 0.60 9.73
N HIS A 74 -3.59 1.31 9.51
CA HIS A 74 -4.81 1.11 10.32
C HIS A 74 -5.34 -0.32 10.22
N PHE A 75 -5.34 -0.90 9.01
CA PHE A 75 -5.80 -2.26 8.75
C PHE A 75 -4.67 -3.32 8.85
N GLU A 76 -3.48 -2.92 9.30
CA GLU A 76 -2.34 -3.81 9.51
C GLU A 76 -1.91 -4.56 8.24
N LYS A 77 -2.04 -3.92 7.07
CA LYS A 77 -1.74 -4.57 5.78
C LYS A 77 -0.33 -4.27 5.32
N PRO A 78 0.43 -5.32 4.95
CA PRO A 78 1.71 -5.18 4.28
C PRO A 78 1.62 -4.25 3.06
N MET A 79 2.66 -3.48 2.82
CA MET A 79 2.68 -2.49 1.75
C MET A 79 3.81 -2.78 0.75
N LEU A 80 3.49 -2.70 -0.54
CA LEU A 80 4.50 -2.60 -1.58
C LEU A 80 4.38 -1.20 -2.20
N VAL A 81 5.40 -0.39 -2.04
CA VAL A 81 5.44 0.97 -2.57
C VAL A 81 6.64 1.16 -3.48
N THR A 82 6.53 2.07 -4.43
CA THR A 82 7.68 2.50 -5.22
C THR A 82 8.49 3.54 -4.45
N ASP A 83 9.81 3.56 -4.68
CA ASP A 83 10.75 4.50 -4.06
C ASP A 83 10.64 5.89 -4.69
N VAL A 84 9.56 6.58 -4.37
CA VAL A 84 9.26 7.93 -4.84
C VAL A 84 8.76 8.81 -3.69
N GLY A 85 9.19 10.08 -3.70
CA GLY A 85 8.82 11.05 -2.66
C GLY A 85 9.16 10.57 -1.25
N GLY A 86 8.22 10.78 -0.31
CA GLY A 86 8.37 10.41 1.09
C GLY A 86 7.90 8.99 1.44
N LEU A 87 7.59 8.13 0.48
CA LEU A 87 7.02 6.81 0.77
C LEU A 87 7.99 5.90 1.53
N ARG A 88 9.28 5.95 1.20
CA ARG A 88 10.34 5.21 1.91
C ARG A 88 10.43 5.57 3.40
N GLU A 89 10.13 6.81 3.76
CA GLU A 89 10.17 7.27 5.15
C GLU A 89 9.02 6.68 5.97
N ILE A 90 7.89 6.42 5.31
CA ILE A 90 6.67 5.91 5.93
C ILE A 90 6.64 4.38 5.93
N VAL A 91 7.20 3.74 4.90
CA VAL A 91 7.21 2.28 4.72
C VAL A 91 8.65 1.77 4.88
N PRO A 92 9.09 1.38 6.09
CA PRO A 92 10.41 0.76 6.28
C PRO A 92 10.54 -0.53 5.48
N ASP A 93 11.44 -0.51 4.47
CA ASP A 93 11.68 -1.62 3.57
C ASP A 93 12.11 -2.90 4.31
N GLY A 94 11.55 -4.04 3.91
CA GLY A 94 11.80 -5.35 4.52
C GLY A 94 11.24 -5.52 5.94
N LYS A 95 10.57 -4.47 6.50
CA LYS A 95 10.00 -4.53 7.85
C LYS A 95 8.48 -4.60 7.83
N VAL A 96 7.83 -3.74 7.07
CA VAL A 96 6.36 -3.67 6.97
C VAL A 96 5.87 -3.91 5.55
N GLY A 97 6.76 -4.28 4.66
CA GLY A 97 6.53 -4.50 3.25
C GLY A 97 7.78 -4.18 2.44
N TYR A 98 7.60 -3.71 1.23
CA TYR A 98 8.68 -3.47 0.27
C TYR A 98 8.69 -2.04 -0.26
N VAL A 99 9.90 -1.52 -0.46
CA VAL A 99 10.14 -0.26 -1.18
C VAL A 99 11.02 -0.57 -2.39
N VAL A 100 10.47 -0.47 -3.58
CA VAL A 100 11.15 -0.89 -4.82
C VAL A 100 11.25 0.25 -5.83
N GLU A 101 12.18 0.15 -6.75
CA GLU A 101 12.23 1.07 -7.89
C GLU A 101 10.92 1.02 -8.70
N PRO A 102 10.49 2.13 -9.34
CA PRO A 102 9.24 2.19 -10.11
C PRO A 102 9.36 1.45 -11.46
N GLN A 103 9.67 0.16 -11.38
CA GLN A 103 9.83 -0.75 -12.49
C GLN A 103 8.96 -1.99 -12.31
N SER A 104 8.25 -2.41 -13.35
CA SER A 104 7.33 -3.55 -13.30
C SER A 104 7.99 -4.85 -12.84
N THR A 105 9.25 -5.08 -13.25
CA THR A 105 10.02 -6.25 -12.81
C THR A 105 10.28 -6.24 -11.32
N LYS A 106 10.68 -5.10 -10.75
CA LYS A 106 10.94 -4.95 -9.31
C LYS A 106 9.69 -5.13 -8.46
N ILE A 107 8.55 -4.63 -8.95
CA ILE A 107 7.25 -4.85 -8.31
C ILE A 107 6.89 -6.33 -8.36
N ALA A 108 7.08 -6.98 -9.51
CA ALA A 108 6.81 -8.42 -9.66
C ALA A 108 7.71 -9.28 -8.76
N ASP A 109 9.02 -8.97 -8.70
CA ASP A 109 9.98 -9.68 -7.84
C ASP A 109 9.57 -9.61 -6.36
N ALA A 110 9.14 -8.43 -5.89
CA ALA A 110 8.69 -8.25 -4.51
C ALA A 110 7.38 -9.01 -4.21
N ILE A 111 6.45 -9.06 -5.16
CA ILE A 111 5.22 -9.86 -5.03
C ILE A 111 5.57 -11.35 -4.96
N CYS A 112 6.48 -11.83 -5.79
CA CYS A 112 6.96 -13.21 -5.74
C CYS A 112 7.63 -13.53 -4.40
N ASP A 113 8.55 -12.68 -3.92
CA ASP A 113 9.20 -12.85 -2.61
C ASP A 113 8.19 -12.92 -1.47
N PHE A 114 7.14 -12.10 -1.52
CA PHE A 114 6.10 -12.08 -0.49
C PHE A 114 5.41 -13.44 -0.34
N TYR A 115 5.03 -14.07 -1.44
CA TYR A 115 4.33 -15.36 -1.41
C TYR A 115 5.29 -16.55 -1.28
N ASP A 116 6.45 -16.52 -1.95
CA ASP A 116 7.44 -17.61 -1.90
C ASP A 116 8.03 -17.80 -0.49
N ASN A 117 8.15 -16.71 0.27
CA ASN A 117 8.73 -16.72 1.61
C ASN A 117 7.69 -16.54 2.73
N ASP A 118 6.39 -16.63 2.42
CA ASP A 118 5.29 -16.55 3.39
C ASP A 118 5.42 -15.34 4.33
N ARG A 119 5.58 -14.14 3.73
CA ARG A 119 5.91 -12.91 4.46
C ARG A 119 4.73 -12.26 5.18
N LEU A 120 3.50 -12.73 4.99
CA LEU A 120 2.30 -12.07 5.51
C LEU A 120 2.38 -11.85 7.01
N ASP A 121 2.46 -12.91 7.80
CA ASP A 121 2.50 -12.84 9.26
C ASP A 121 3.69 -12.04 9.78
N PHE A 122 4.85 -12.16 9.13
CA PHE A 122 6.04 -11.41 9.51
C PHE A 122 5.81 -9.90 9.37
N PHE A 123 5.26 -9.44 8.26
CA PHE A 123 4.99 -8.03 8.06
C PHE A 123 3.84 -7.52 8.92
N GLU A 124 2.74 -8.27 9.06
CA GLU A 124 1.61 -7.87 9.91
C GLU A 124 2.06 -7.67 11.37
N ASN A 125 2.85 -8.60 11.93
CA ASN A 125 3.39 -8.45 13.28
C ASN A 125 4.27 -7.20 13.44
N ASN A 126 5.10 -6.90 12.46
CA ASN A 126 5.93 -5.69 12.48
C ASN A 126 5.11 -4.41 12.32
N ILE A 127 4.03 -4.43 11.55
CA ILE A 127 3.12 -3.30 11.36
C ILE A 127 2.47 -2.90 12.68
N VAL A 128 2.06 -3.87 13.50
CA VAL A 128 1.47 -3.62 14.83
C VAL A 128 2.39 -2.75 15.70
N GLU A 129 3.70 -2.99 15.64
CA GLU A 129 4.68 -2.19 16.37
C GLU A 129 4.97 -0.85 15.66
N GLU A 130 5.12 -0.87 14.34
CA GLU A 130 5.50 0.32 13.58
C GLU A 130 4.40 1.40 13.59
N LYS A 131 3.12 1.01 13.48
CA LYS A 131 1.99 1.94 13.48
C LYS A 131 1.89 2.79 14.75
N LYS A 132 2.42 2.32 15.89
CA LYS A 132 2.46 3.08 17.13
C LYS A 132 3.19 4.42 17.00
N LYS A 133 4.06 4.58 16.00
CA LYS A 133 4.75 5.84 15.70
C LYS A 133 3.80 6.93 15.19
N TYR A 134 2.71 6.52 14.56
CA TYR A 134 1.74 7.40 13.91
C TYR A 134 0.48 7.63 14.74
N GLU A 135 0.44 7.17 15.99
CA GLU A 135 -0.69 7.39 16.89
C GLU A 135 -0.83 8.87 17.26
N TRP A 136 -2.06 9.35 17.28
CA TRP A 136 -2.41 10.71 17.71
C TRP A 136 -1.88 11.07 19.10
N SER A 137 -1.81 10.09 20.00
CA SER A 137 -1.26 10.24 21.34
C SER A 137 0.20 10.73 21.31
N LYS A 138 1.03 10.20 20.41
CA LYS A 138 2.43 10.65 20.23
C LYS A 138 2.50 12.05 19.68
N MET A 139 1.72 12.35 18.64
CA MET A 139 1.71 13.69 18.05
C MET A 139 1.28 14.75 19.09
N THR A 140 0.24 14.47 19.86
CA THR A 140 -0.20 15.37 20.93
C THR A 140 0.81 15.52 22.05
N ALA A 141 1.54 14.46 22.40
CA ALA A 141 2.63 14.53 23.39
C ALA A 141 3.77 15.44 22.91
N THR A 142 4.23 15.24 21.65
CA THR A 142 5.28 16.07 21.05
C THR A 142 4.88 17.54 20.96
N ILE A 143 3.64 17.85 20.58
CA ILE A 143 3.14 19.22 20.54
C ILE A 143 3.16 19.86 21.94
N LYS A 144 2.74 19.14 22.99
CA LYS A 144 2.77 19.64 24.37
C LYS A 144 4.19 19.89 24.85
N GLU A 145 5.12 19.00 24.53
CA GLU A 145 6.55 19.15 24.88
C GLU A 145 7.13 20.40 24.21
N LEU A 146 6.95 20.55 22.90
CA LEU A 146 7.41 21.75 22.17
C LEU A 146 6.78 23.03 22.75
N TYR A 147 5.50 23.02 23.07
CA TYR A 147 4.84 24.18 23.66
C TYR A 147 5.45 24.54 25.03
N SER A 148 5.76 23.55 25.87
CA SER A 148 6.38 23.81 27.19
C SER A 148 7.78 24.37 27.08
N ASP A 149 8.54 23.99 26.03
CA ASP A 149 9.91 24.48 25.81
C ASP A 149 9.95 25.90 25.26
N VAL A 150 8.97 26.29 24.44
CA VAL A 150 8.86 27.66 23.89
C VAL A 150 8.28 28.65 24.93
N SER A 151 7.56 28.14 25.94
CA SER A 151 6.87 28.96 26.97
C SER A 151 7.75 29.24 28.20
N LYS A 152 9.01 28.84 28.19
CA LYS A 152 10.04 29.18 29.16
C LYS A 152 10.85 30.40 28.70
#